data_17d4564ab58b9fb32d2d8bd056fcdcc7
#
_entry.id   17d4564ab58b9fb32d2d8bd056fcdcc7
#
_cell.length_a   1.000
_cell.length_b   1.000
_cell.length_c   1.000
_cell.angle_alpha   90.00
_cell.angle_beta   90.00
_cell.angle_gamma   90.00
#
_symmetry.space_group_name_H-M   'P 1'
#
loop_
_entity.id
_entity.type
_entity.pdbx_description
1 polymer ?
#
loop_
_entity_poly.entity_id
_entity_poly.type
_entity_poly.pdbx_seq_one_letter_code
_entity_poly.pdbx_strand_id
1 'polypeptide(L)'
;MKLKEVSAIFSQLPEKLLIQLGEETGVDQGVSRLRGALIFKLLIFSMLRSNRLSNRVLEHFYNSELFSAFSGKGGHKTRHSSLASRLSHMKADYFAQLFDWSCKHFAKALSGKNNKLYKQVNRFDSTMCAISSALVDWGMKVGCPPKEGPAKVQVKFTVGLRHLLPSSLDSFFHQNYLSEERALKEAIQKAGPQPEELVIFDLGLKSRKTLKVFDEEGRNFITKGGDNLRYEHIITHRQIKGRSADGLKFIQDCKVHLYVDGHRIMEHPFRLVEAEVEENGKRLYFLSNVWELSAMDIARVYRYRWDIEVFFRFIKQELNVKHLINRSENGIQIQLYTSLITAILLTVFKVNDKIKSFKIAKLKFEEELLLLFMKNHAPSKPT
;
A
#
# COMPACT_ATOMS: atom_id res chain seq x y z
N MET A 1 -8.97 23.39 4.00
CA MET A 1 -10.27 23.06 3.32
C MET A 1 -10.79 21.76 3.92
N LYS A 2 -12.02 21.73 4.44
CA LYS A 2 -12.60 20.50 5.00
C LYS A 2 -13.22 19.68 3.85
N LEU A 3 -12.52 18.65 3.39
CA LEU A 3 -13.01 17.71 2.37
C LEU A 3 -14.00 16.71 3.01
N LYS A 4 -15.16 17.22 3.45
CA LYS A 4 -16.18 16.39 4.11
C LYS A 4 -17.15 15.72 3.14
N GLU A 5 -17.28 16.24 1.94
CA GLU A 5 -18.21 15.71 0.93
C GLU A 5 -17.45 14.95 -0.15
N VAL A 6 -18.07 13.90 -0.67
CA VAL A 6 -17.52 13.10 -1.78
C VAL A 6 -17.27 13.96 -3.03
N SER A 7 -18.15 14.92 -3.31
CA SER A 7 -17.96 15.90 -4.38
C SER A 7 -16.67 16.70 -4.25
N ALA A 8 -16.39 17.18 -3.03
CA ALA A 8 -15.18 17.94 -2.75
C ALA A 8 -13.91 17.08 -2.85
N ILE A 9 -13.99 15.79 -2.55
CA ILE A 9 -12.87 14.85 -2.69
C ILE A 9 -12.59 14.57 -4.17
N PHE A 10 -13.63 14.29 -4.98
CA PHE A 10 -13.47 14.07 -6.42
C PHE A 10 -13.03 15.32 -7.17
N SER A 11 -13.46 16.52 -6.76
CA SER A 11 -12.99 17.78 -7.36
C SER A 11 -11.50 18.02 -7.16
N GLN A 12 -10.87 17.32 -6.20
CA GLN A 12 -9.41 17.34 -6.01
C GLN A 12 -8.66 16.48 -7.05
N LEU A 13 -9.36 15.68 -7.85
CA LEU A 13 -8.82 14.97 -9.02
C LEU A 13 -9.37 15.65 -10.30
N PRO A 14 -8.84 16.84 -10.68
CA PRO A 14 -9.42 17.63 -11.75
C PRO A 14 -9.26 16.92 -13.11
N GLU A 15 -10.27 17.03 -13.94
CA GLU A 15 -10.26 16.47 -15.31
C GLU A 15 -9.04 16.93 -16.10
N LYS A 16 -8.63 18.20 -15.92
CA LYS A 16 -7.43 18.76 -16.54
C LYS A 16 -6.16 17.96 -16.23
N LEU A 17 -6.01 17.51 -14.96
CA LEU A 17 -4.89 16.65 -14.57
C LEU A 17 -4.94 15.30 -15.30
N LEU A 18 -6.10 14.67 -15.35
CA LEU A 18 -6.25 13.38 -16.02
C LEU A 18 -5.93 13.47 -17.52
N ILE A 19 -6.31 14.56 -18.18
CA ILE A 19 -5.99 14.82 -19.59
C ILE A 19 -4.51 15.08 -19.76
N GLN A 20 -3.92 15.97 -18.95
CA GLN A 20 -2.49 16.30 -19.00
C GLN A 20 -1.62 15.06 -18.84
N LEU A 21 -1.86 14.23 -17.82
CA LEU A 21 -1.14 12.98 -17.62
C LEU A 21 -1.34 12.00 -18.79
N GLY A 22 -2.52 12.03 -19.41
CA GLY A 22 -2.80 11.25 -20.61
C GLY A 22 -1.92 11.63 -21.79
N GLU A 23 -1.69 12.92 -21.98
CA GLU A 23 -0.79 13.46 -23.00
C GLU A 23 0.69 13.16 -22.70
N GLU A 24 1.14 13.45 -21.48
CA GLU A 24 2.52 13.24 -21.03
C GLU A 24 2.95 11.78 -21.14
N THR A 25 2.10 10.85 -20.76
CA THR A 25 2.42 9.40 -20.82
C THR A 25 2.16 8.79 -22.20
N GLY A 26 1.42 9.49 -23.06
CA GLY A 26 0.97 8.97 -24.34
C GLY A 26 0.03 7.76 -24.21
N VAL A 27 -0.67 7.61 -23.06
CA VAL A 27 -1.56 6.49 -22.82
C VAL A 27 -2.74 6.45 -23.78
N ASP A 28 -3.11 7.59 -24.31
CA ASP A 28 -4.27 7.77 -25.20
C ASP A 28 -3.88 7.91 -26.69
N GLN A 29 -2.61 7.71 -27.02
CA GLN A 29 -2.16 7.78 -28.40
C GLN A 29 -2.90 6.75 -29.27
N GLY A 30 -3.59 7.21 -30.31
CA GLY A 30 -4.40 6.35 -31.20
C GLY A 30 -5.70 5.83 -30.58
N VAL A 31 -6.12 6.37 -29.42
CA VAL A 31 -7.33 5.91 -28.69
C VAL A 31 -8.39 6.99 -28.66
N SER A 32 -9.55 6.68 -29.24
CA SER A 32 -10.69 7.62 -29.29
C SER A 32 -11.72 7.42 -28.16
N ARG A 33 -12.00 6.18 -27.76
CA ARG A 33 -13.14 5.86 -26.88
C ARG A 33 -12.77 5.48 -25.45
N LEU A 34 -11.83 4.55 -25.26
CA LEU A 34 -11.45 4.04 -23.94
C LEU A 34 -10.19 4.78 -23.42
N ARG A 35 -10.28 6.10 -23.29
CA ARG A 35 -9.19 6.94 -22.80
C ARG A 35 -8.81 6.62 -21.36
N GLY A 36 -7.57 6.94 -20.96
CA GLY A 36 -7.04 6.69 -19.62
C GLY A 36 -7.92 7.26 -18.51
N ALA A 37 -8.37 8.50 -18.65
CA ALA A 37 -9.27 9.15 -17.70
C ALA A 37 -10.58 8.38 -17.53
N LEU A 38 -11.17 7.88 -18.62
CA LEU A 38 -12.42 7.14 -18.59
C LEU A 38 -12.24 5.75 -17.95
N ILE A 39 -11.15 5.05 -18.30
CA ILE A 39 -10.81 3.76 -17.66
C ILE A 39 -10.56 3.95 -16.16
N PHE A 40 -9.83 4.99 -15.76
CA PHE A 40 -9.60 5.32 -14.34
C PHE A 40 -10.94 5.54 -13.60
N LYS A 41 -11.82 6.37 -14.15
CA LYS A 41 -13.17 6.59 -13.59
C LYS A 41 -13.97 5.30 -13.50
N LEU A 42 -13.91 4.44 -14.53
CA LEU A 42 -14.61 3.15 -14.53
C LEU A 42 -14.11 2.23 -13.43
N LEU A 43 -12.80 2.12 -13.26
CA LEU A 43 -12.21 1.26 -12.24
C LEU A 43 -12.59 1.72 -10.83
N ILE A 44 -12.46 3.02 -10.51
CA ILE A 44 -12.88 3.57 -9.20
C ILE A 44 -14.37 3.31 -8.96
N PHE A 45 -15.22 3.67 -9.92
CA PHE A 45 -16.66 3.47 -9.83
C PHE A 45 -17.01 2.00 -9.55
N SER A 46 -16.36 1.09 -10.27
CA SER A 46 -16.59 -0.34 -10.11
C SER A 46 -16.07 -0.90 -8.77
N MET A 47 -14.92 -0.41 -8.28
CA MET A 47 -14.36 -0.81 -6.97
C MET A 47 -15.23 -0.35 -5.80
N LEU A 48 -15.86 0.80 -5.93
CA LEU A 48 -16.78 1.30 -4.91
C LEU A 48 -18.08 0.49 -4.88
N ARG A 49 -18.60 0.08 -6.02
CA ARG A 49 -19.93 -0.52 -6.17
C ARG A 49 -19.96 -2.05 -6.20
N SER A 50 -18.83 -2.70 -6.38
CA SER A 50 -18.78 -4.17 -6.47
C SER A 50 -17.79 -4.76 -5.50
N ASN A 51 -18.21 -5.83 -4.83
CA ASN A 51 -17.34 -6.62 -3.96
C ASN A 51 -16.48 -7.63 -4.74
N ARG A 52 -16.75 -7.83 -6.03
CA ARG A 52 -15.96 -8.70 -6.90
C ARG A 52 -15.92 -8.13 -8.32
N LEU A 53 -14.75 -7.69 -8.73
CA LEU A 53 -14.53 -7.18 -10.09
C LEU A 53 -14.29 -8.34 -11.08
N SER A 54 -14.74 -8.11 -12.30
CA SER A 54 -14.42 -8.89 -13.50
C SER A 54 -14.60 -8.01 -14.73
N ASN A 55 -14.06 -8.40 -15.88
CA ASN A 55 -14.25 -7.66 -17.11
C ASN A 55 -15.73 -7.55 -17.51
N ARG A 56 -16.57 -8.53 -17.17
CA ARG A 56 -18.02 -8.48 -17.38
C ARG A 56 -18.71 -7.49 -16.45
N VAL A 57 -18.26 -7.38 -15.20
CA VAL A 57 -18.74 -6.36 -14.25
C VAL A 57 -18.36 -4.96 -14.74
N LEU A 58 -17.14 -4.79 -15.25
CA LEU A 58 -16.72 -3.53 -15.85
C LEU A 58 -17.56 -3.17 -17.08
N GLU A 59 -17.87 -4.14 -17.95
CA GLU A 59 -18.78 -3.94 -19.10
C GLU A 59 -20.16 -3.50 -18.64
N HIS A 60 -20.74 -4.17 -17.65
CA HIS A 60 -22.05 -3.82 -17.10
C HIS A 60 -22.06 -2.37 -16.60
N PHE A 61 -21.09 -1.99 -15.78
CA PHE A 61 -21.01 -0.61 -15.27
C PHE A 61 -20.73 0.40 -16.37
N TYR A 62 -19.80 0.12 -17.29
CA TYR A 62 -19.53 1.02 -18.41
C TYR A 62 -20.77 1.34 -19.23
N ASN A 63 -21.64 0.35 -19.44
CA ASN A 63 -22.85 0.48 -20.25
C ASN A 63 -24.07 1.01 -19.47
N SER A 64 -23.92 1.28 -18.16
CA SER A 64 -24.99 1.82 -17.32
C SER A 64 -25.16 3.33 -17.49
N GLU A 65 -26.40 3.81 -17.36
CA GLU A 65 -26.71 5.24 -17.34
C GLU A 65 -26.01 5.96 -16.19
N LEU A 66 -25.95 5.30 -15.04
CA LEU A 66 -25.32 5.87 -13.86
C LEU A 66 -23.84 6.16 -14.08
N PHE A 67 -23.10 5.25 -14.74
CA PHE A 67 -21.70 5.52 -15.09
C PHE A 67 -21.60 6.59 -16.19
N SER A 68 -22.51 6.64 -17.13
CA SER A 68 -22.56 7.72 -18.13
C SER A 68 -22.72 9.08 -17.48
N ALA A 69 -23.61 9.19 -16.50
CA ALA A 69 -23.79 10.39 -15.69
C ALA A 69 -22.54 10.74 -14.88
N PHE A 70 -21.89 9.76 -14.26
CA PHE A 70 -20.66 9.96 -13.48
C PHE A 70 -19.46 10.42 -14.32
N SER A 71 -19.26 9.79 -15.46
CA SER A 71 -18.07 9.98 -16.26
C SER A 71 -18.17 11.10 -17.29
N GLY A 72 -19.39 11.53 -17.61
CA GLY A 72 -19.67 12.44 -18.72
C GLY A 72 -19.46 11.78 -20.10
N LYS A 73 -19.37 10.43 -20.17
CA LYS A 73 -19.20 9.75 -21.45
C LYS A 73 -20.47 9.85 -22.29
N GLY A 74 -20.32 9.96 -23.61
CA GLY A 74 -21.42 9.81 -24.55
C GLY A 74 -22.04 8.40 -24.54
N GLY A 75 -23.11 8.18 -25.29
CA GLY A 75 -23.89 6.93 -25.32
C GLY A 75 -23.19 5.69 -25.87
N HIS A 76 -21.86 5.71 -26.03
CA HIS A 76 -21.08 4.56 -26.53
C HIS A 76 -21.10 3.39 -25.57
N LYS A 77 -21.40 2.20 -26.11
CA LYS A 77 -21.30 0.93 -25.40
C LYS A 77 -19.96 0.26 -25.70
N THR A 78 -19.50 -0.60 -24.79
CA THR A 78 -18.30 -1.41 -24.96
C THR A 78 -18.55 -2.85 -24.53
N ARG A 79 -17.65 -3.76 -24.91
CA ARG A 79 -17.68 -5.17 -24.50
C ARG A 79 -16.52 -5.46 -23.55
N HIS A 80 -16.68 -6.49 -22.72
CA HIS A 80 -15.66 -6.93 -21.78
C HIS A 80 -14.32 -7.29 -22.45
N SER A 81 -14.35 -7.82 -23.68
CA SER A 81 -13.15 -8.13 -24.45
C SER A 81 -12.34 -6.86 -24.80
N SER A 82 -13.03 -5.79 -25.21
CA SER A 82 -12.38 -4.50 -25.50
C SER A 82 -11.78 -3.87 -24.25
N LEU A 83 -12.45 -3.97 -23.10
CA LEU A 83 -11.92 -3.53 -21.80
C LEU A 83 -10.70 -4.34 -21.38
N ALA A 84 -10.77 -5.67 -21.49
CA ALA A 84 -9.65 -6.56 -21.19
C ALA A 84 -8.44 -6.26 -22.07
N SER A 85 -8.65 -6.13 -23.39
CA SER A 85 -7.58 -5.78 -24.33
C SER A 85 -6.99 -4.41 -24.00
N ARG A 86 -7.85 -3.40 -23.74
CA ARG A 86 -7.37 -2.06 -23.37
C ARG A 86 -6.50 -2.06 -22.12
N LEU A 87 -6.96 -2.73 -21.05
CA LEU A 87 -6.21 -2.86 -19.80
C LEU A 87 -4.86 -3.58 -19.99
N SER A 88 -4.79 -4.56 -20.91
CA SER A 88 -3.55 -5.27 -21.18
C SER A 88 -2.51 -4.43 -21.91
N HIS A 89 -2.92 -3.52 -22.77
CA HIS A 89 -2.02 -2.78 -23.68
C HIS A 89 -1.80 -1.32 -23.29
N MET A 90 -2.64 -0.74 -22.43
CA MET A 90 -2.42 0.65 -22.01
C MET A 90 -1.23 0.76 -21.04
N LYS A 91 -0.54 1.89 -21.10
CA LYS A 91 0.64 2.13 -20.26
C LYS A 91 0.25 2.29 -18.80
N ALA A 92 0.85 1.49 -17.92
CA ALA A 92 0.63 1.58 -16.47
C ALA A 92 1.21 2.88 -15.88
N ASP A 93 2.17 3.52 -16.56
CA ASP A 93 2.80 4.78 -16.13
C ASP A 93 1.81 5.91 -15.88
N TYR A 94 0.73 5.97 -16.65
CA TYR A 94 -0.36 6.92 -16.41
C TYR A 94 -0.93 6.79 -14.99
N PHE A 95 -1.19 5.55 -14.57
CA PHE A 95 -1.75 5.26 -13.24
C PHE A 95 -0.71 5.43 -12.14
N ALA A 96 0.56 5.12 -12.43
CA ALA A 96 1.67 5.34 -11.53
C ALA A 96 1.85 6.83 -11.22
N GLN A 97 1.89 7.68 -12.25
CA GLN A 97 2.01 9.14 -12.06
C GLN A 97 0.79 9.73 -11.36
N LEU A 98 -0.41 9.25 -11.68
CA LEU A 98 -1.62 9.67 -10.99
C LEU A 98 -1.63 9.25 -9.50
N PHE A 99 -1.09 8.08 -9.19
CA PHE A 99 -0.88 7.62 -7.82
C PHE A 99 0.10 8.50 -7.07
N ASP A 100 1.27 8.78 -7.65
CA ASP A 100 2.30 9.65 -7.04
C ASP A 100 1.76 11.05 -6.79
N TRP A 101 1.03 11.60 -7.75
CA TRP A 101 0.36 12.89 -7.57
C TRP A 101 -0.65 12.83 -6.42
N SER A 102 -1.49 11.78 -6.38
CA SER A 102 -2.49 11.59 -5.32
C SER A 102 -1.85 11.49 -3.94
N CYS A 103 -0.76 10.73 -3.80
CA CYS A 103 -0.01 10.63 -2.54
C CYS A 103 0.45 12.01 -2.05
N LYS A 104 1.09 12.80 -2.92
CA LYS A 104 1.61 14.13 -2.60
C LYS A 104 0.51 15.13 -2.27
N HIS A 105 -0.57 15.11 -3.06
CA HIS A 105 -1.67 16.05 -2.93
C HIS A 105 -2.49 15.81 -1.65
N PHE A 106 -2.92 14.57 -1.41
CA PHE A 106 -3.77 14.24 -0.28
C PHE A 106 -3.01 14.14 1.06
N ALA A 107 -1.68 13.94 1.04
CA ALA A 107 -0.88 14.03 2.26
C ALA A 107 -1.01 15.40 2.94
N LYS A 108 -1.11 16.48 2.16
CA LYS A 108 -1.32 17.85 2.66
C LYS A 108 -2.68 17.98 3.36
N ALA A 109 -3.72 17.32 2.86
CA ALA A 109 -5.07 17.36 3.43
C ALA A 109 -5.17 16.67 4.81
N LEU A 110 -4.28 15.70 5.08
CA LEU A 110 -4.22 14.96 6.34
C LEU A 110 -3.18 15.50 7.34
N SER A 111 -2.54 16.63 7.06
CA SER A 111 -1.45 17.20 7.86
C SER A 111 -1.85 17.80 9.22
N GLY A 112 -3.02 17.40 9.77
CA GLY A 112 -3.52 17.80 11.09
C GLY A 112 -2.63 17.40 12.28
N LYS A 113 -3.12 17.61 13.50
CA LYS A 113 -2.46 17.55 14.83
C LYS A 113 -1.85 16.21 15.27
N ASN A 114 -1.27 15.40 14.40
CA ASN A 114 -0.67 14.13 14.78
C ASN A 114 0.76 14.31 15.32
N ASN A 115 1.17 13.38 16.17
CA ASN A 115 2.53 13.30 16.69
C ASN A 115 3.56 13.41 15.57
N LYS A 116 4.54 14.32 15.70
CA LYS A 116 5.59 14.57 14.71
C LYS A 116 6.32 13.28 14.32
N LEU A 117 6.62 12.44 15.32
CA LEU A 117 7.30 11.17 15.13
C LEU A 117 6.49 10.19 14.25
N TYR A 118 5.17 10.11 14.44
CA TYR A 118 4.30 9.26 13.62
C TYR A 118 4.28 9.66 12.14
N LYS A 119 4.40 10.96 11.86
CA LYS A 119 4.44 11.47 10.48
C LYS A 119 5.71 11.11 9.72
N GLN A 120 6.81 10.91 10.45
CA GLN A 120 8.11 10.52 9.87
C GLN A 120 8.22 9.01 9.61
N VAL A 121 7.25 8.22 10.12
CA VAL A 121 7.28 6.76 9.97
C VAL A 121 6.77 6.32 8.61
N ASN A 122 7.59 5.58 7.88
CA ASN A 122 7.25 4.90 6.64
C ASN A 122 7.31 3.38 6.87
N ARG A 123 6.17 2.72 6.79
CA ARG A 123 6.00 1.27 7.01
C ARG A 123 6.02 0.56 5.68
N PHE A 124 6.82 -0.51 5.58
CA PHE A 124 6.88 -1.34 4.40
C PHE A 124 6.48 -2.76 4.72
N ASP A 125 5.65 -3.32 3.87
CA ASP A 125 5.26 -4.72 3.94
C ASP A 125 4.86 -5.23 2.56
N SER A 126 4.96 -6.55 2.37
CA SER A 126 4.65 -7.21 1.12
C SER A 126 3.42 -8.10 1.27
N THR A 127 2.70 -8.26 0.17
CA THR A 127 1.59 -9.19 0.15
C THR A 127 1.50 -9.88 -1.20
N MET A 128 0.87 -11.06 -1.22
CA MET A 128 0.70 -11.86 -2.43
C MET A 128 -0.77 -11.91 -2.85
N CYS A 129 -0.98 -11.90 -4.16
CA CYS A 129 -2.28 -12.10 -4.77
C CYS A 129 -2.23 -13.25 -5.78
N ALA A 130 -3.23 -14.14 -5.72
CA ALA A 130 -3.34 -15.25 -6.64
C ALA A 130 -3.79 -14.79 -8.03
N ILE A 131 -3.19 -15.37 -9.06
CA ILE A 131 -3.65 -15.28 -10.44
C ILE A 131 -4.19 -16.66 -10.85
N SER A 132 -5.17 -16.67 -11.73
CA SER A 132 -5.67 -17.93 -12.28
C SER A 132 -4.58 -18.61 -13.12
N SER A 133 -3.99 -19.66 -12.60
CA SER A 133 -2.85 -20.37 -13.17
C SER A 133 -3.15 -21.07 -14.51
N ALA A 134 -4.42 -21.38 -14.79
CA ALA A 134 -4.82 -21.99 -16.08
C ALA A 134 -4.60 -21.06 -17.29
N LEU A 135 -4.16 -19.82 -17.07
CA LEU A 135 -4.28 -18.76 -18.05
C LEU A 135 -3.02 -17.88 -18.18
N VAL A 136 -1.93 -18.21 -17.45
CA VAL A 136 -0.71 -17.40 -17.41
C VAL A 136 0.52 -18.29 -17.31
N ASP A 137 1.48 -18.09 -18.20
CA ASP A 137 2.76 -18.81 -18.22
C ASP A 137 3.82 -18.15 -17.32
N TRP A 138 3.50 -17.00 -16.74
CA TRP A 138 4.39 -16.18 -15.90
C TRP A 138 3.83 -16.00 -14.50
N GLY A 139 4.65 -15.44 -13.60
CA GLY A 139 4.34 -15.23 -12.18
C GLY A 139 5.07 -16.21 -11.27
N MET A 140 4.90 -16.02 -9.96
CA MET A 140 5.58 -16.83 -8.97
C MET A 140 4.80 -18.10 -8.67
N LYS A 141 5.43 -19.26 -8.89
CA LYS A 141 4.88 -20.57 -8.51
C LYS A 141 5.10 -20.78 -7.01
N VAL A 142 4.04 -21.07 -6.28
CA VAL A 142 4.06 -21.21 -4.81
C VAL A 142 3.61 -22.61 -4.41
N GLY A 143 4.37 -23.22 -3.50
CA GLY A 143 4.14 -24.57 -3.00
C GLY A 143 4.67 -25.66 -3.92
N CYS A 144 4.49 -26.93 -3.52
CA CYS A 144 4.80 -28.07 -4.37
C CYS A 144 3.85 -28.09 -5.57
N PRO A 145 4.34 -28.46 -6.77
CA PRO A 145 3.45 -28.68 -7.91
C PRO A 145 2.36 -29.69 -7.52
N PRO A 146 1.09 -29.43 -7.80
CA PRO A 146 0.05 -30.43 -7.56
C PRO A 146 0.33 -31.65 -8.42
N LYS A 147 -0.06 -32.85 -7.93
CA LYS A 147 0.04 -34.09 -8.72
C LYS A 147 -0.76 -34.01 -10.01
N GLU A 148 -1.87 -33.26 -9.97
CA GLU A 148 -2.74 -33.00 -11.12
C GLU A 148 -3.15 -31.51 -11.14
N GLY A 149 -3.22 -30.94 -12.34
CA GLY A 149 -3.63 -29.57 -12.58
C GLY A 149 -2.49 -28.53 -12.54
N PRO A 150 -2.78 -27.28 -12.88
CA PRO A 150 -1.78 -26.22 -12.95
C PRO A 150 -1.33 -25.76 -11.56
N ALA A 151 -0.05 -25.41 -11.43
CA ALA A 151 0.52 -24.86 -10.20
C ALA A 151 -0.17 -23.54 -9.82
N LYS A 152 -0.27 -23.25 -8.53
CA LYS A 152 -0.77 -21.96 -8.04
C LYS A 152 0.24 -20.86 -8.41
N VAL A 153 -0.23 -19.87 -9.15
CA VAL A 153 0.57 -18.71 -9.57
C VAL A 153 0.13 -17.49 -8.78
N GLN A 154 1.11 -16.73 -8.32
CA GLN A 154 0.88 -15.51 -7.54
C GLN A 154 1.79 -14.38 -8.02
N VAL A 155 1.36 -13.16 -7.73
CA VAL A 155 2.19 -11.96 -7.83
C VAL A 155 2.35 -11.36 -6.46
N LYS A 156 3.52 -10.77 -6.21
CA LYS A 156 3.81 -10.04 -4.97
C LYS A 156 3.79 -8.55 -5.25
N PHE A 157 3.26 -7.80 -4.32
CA PHE A 157 3.46 -6.36 -4.31
C PHE A 157 3.80 -5.88 -2.91
N THR A 158 4.67 -4.87 -2.86
CA THR A 158 5.10 -4.20 -1.65
C THR A 158 4.55 -2.79 -1.64
N VAL A 159 4.00 -2.37 -0.52
CA VAL A 159 3.47 -1.02 -0.31
C VAL A 159 4.27 -0.35 0.78
N GLY A 160 4.65 0.90 0.54
CA GLY A 160 5.04 1.82 1.60
C GLY A 160 3.80 2.54 2.12
N LEU A 161 3.67 2.67 3.45
CA LEU A 161 2.57 3.39 4.09
C LEU A 161 3.15 4.50 4.98
N ARG A 162 3.02 5.76 4.54
CA ARG A 162 3.47 6.93 5.29
C ARG A 162 2.27 7.61 5.95
N HIS A 163 2.36 7.82 7.26
CA HIS A 163 1.21 8.30 8.04
C HIS A 163 0.00 7.36 7.85
N LEU A 164 -1.05 7.79 7.20
CA LEU A 164 -2.27 7.02 6.91
C LEU A 164 -2.45 6.66 5.44
N LEU A 165 -1.53 7.12 4.57
CA LEU A 165 -1.66 6.98 3.12
C LEU A 165 -0.56 6.07 2.55
N PRO A 166 -0.86 5.31 1.49
CA PRO A 166 0.18 4.66 0.71
C PRO A 166 1.14 5.71 0.14
N SER A 167 2.43 5.39 0.14
CA SER A 167 3.51 6.27 -0.32
C SER A 167 4.29 5.70 -1.49
N SER A 168 4.25 4.38 -1.67
CA SER A 168 4.88 3.69 -2.79
C SER A 168 4.17 2.37 -3.09
N LEU A 169 4.34 1.88 -4.31
CA LEU A 169 3.90 0.57 -4.76
C LEU A 169 4.96 -0.03 -5.67
N ASP A 170 5.41 -1.23 -5.35
CA ASP A 170 6.25 -2.05 -6.21
C ASP A 170 5.60 -3.40 -6.47
N SER A 171 5.53 -3.79 -7.74
CA SER A 171 4.93 -5.05 -8.18
C SER A 171 6.00 -5.98 -8.70
N PHE A 172 5.98 -7.23 -8.25
CA PHE A 172 6.98 -8.24 -8.56
C PHE A 172 6.30 -9.47 -9.19
N PHE A 173 6.79 -9.85 -10.35
CA PHE A 173 6.20 -10.91 -11.18
C PHE A 173 7.13 -12.12 -11.32
N HIS A 174 8.45 -11.95 -11.13
CA HIS A 174 9.43 -13.00 -11.34
C HIS A 174 9.65 -13.88 -10.10
N GLN A 175 9.95 -15.16 -10.32
CA GLN A 175 10.12 -16.18 -9.29
C GLN A 175 11.14 -15.80 -8.20
N ASN A 176 12.19 -15.06 -8.53
CA ASN A 176 13.21 -14.62 -7.58
C ASN A 176 12.70 -13.69 -6.48
N TYR A 177 11.56 -13.04 -6.68
CA TYR A 177 10.88 -12.20 -5.68
C TYR A 177 9.90 -12.98 -4.80
N LEU A 178 9.87 -14.30 -4.91
CA LEU A 178 9.21 -15.13 -3.90
C LEU A 178 9.82 -14.88 -2.52
N SER A 179 11.14 -14.62 -2.47
CA SER A 179 11.80 -14.10 -1.27
C SER A 179 11.20 -12.75 -0.87
N GLU A 180 10.69 -12.68 0.36
CA GLU A 180 10.17 -11.44 0.92
C GLU A 180 11.27 -10.42 1.15
N GLU A 181 12.43 -10.88 1.58
CA GLU A 181 13.61 -10.05 1.81
C GLU A 181 14.02 -9.28 0.56
N ARG A 182 14.08 -9.98 -0.59
CA ARG A 182 14.47 -9.34 -1.84
C ARG A 182 13.46 -8.27 -2.28
N ALA A 183 12.17 -8.59 -2.18
CA ALA A 183 11.11 -7.65 -2.55
C ALA A 183 11.09 -6.43 -1.64
N LEU A 184 11.17 -6.63 -0.31
CA LEU A 184 11.21 -5.52 0.66
C LEU A 184 12.45 -4.64 0.48
N LYS A 185 13.64 -5.24 0.35
CA LYS A 185 14.88 -4.49 0.12
C LYS A 185 14.77 -3.58 -1.08
N GLU A 186 14.37 -4.13 -2.22
CA GLU A 186 14.25 -3.37 -3.47
C GLU A 186 13.20 -2.27 -3.36
N ALA A 187 12.03 -2.56 -2.81
CA ALA A 187 10.97 -1.58 -2.62
C ALA A 187 11.40 -0.42 -1.70
N ILE A 188 12.09 -0.71 -0.59
CA ILE A 188 12.60 0.32 0.31
C ILE A 188 13.66 1.18 -0.38
N GLN A 189 14.59 0.55 -1.11
CA GLN A 189 15.63 1.27 -1.85
C GLN A 189 15.04 2.18 -2.92
N LYS A 190 14.07 1.68 -3.68
CA LYS A 190 13.41 2.40 -4.77
C LYS A 190 12.51 3.53 -4.29
N ALA A 191 11.81 3.34 -3.17
CA ALA A 191 11.01 4.39 -2.55
C ALA A 191 11.86 5.59 -2.07
N GLY A 192 13.17 5.38 -1.83
CA GLY A 192 14.12 6.41 -1.46
C GLY A 192 13.71 7.22 -0.23
N PRO A 193 13.42 6.59 0.94
CA PRO A 193 13.02 7.35 2.11
C PRO A 193 14.08 8.38 2.48
N GLN A 194 13.63 9.56 2.90
CA GLN A 194 14.52 10.66 3.27
C GLN A 194 15.26 10.33 4.58
N PRO A 195 16.44 10.94 4.85
CA PRO A 195 17.21 10.67 6.08
C PRO A 195 16.42 10.91 7.37
N GLU A 196 15.46 11.84 7.35
CA GLU A 196 14.61 12.13 8.52
C GLU A 196 13.46 11.11 8.68
N GLU A 197 13.25 10.24 7.69
CA GLU A 197 12.21 9.24 7.74
C GLU A 197 12.70 7.97 8.45
N LEU A 198 11.79 7.39 9.20
CA LEU A 198 12.02 6.17 9.93
C LEU A 198 11.31 5.01 9.22
N VAL A 199 12.08 4.11 8.66
CA VAL A 199 11.56 2.93 7.96
C VAL A 199 11.25 1.82 8.96
N ILE A 200 10.06 1.26 8.89
CA ILE A 200 9.64 0.13 9.70
C ILE A 200 9.25 -1.03 8.80
N PHE A 201 9.76 -2.20 9.11
CA PHE A 201 9.43 -3.45 8.44
C PHE A 201 9.51 -4.62 9.42
N ASP A 202 8.99 -5.77 9.02
CA ASP A 202 8.98 -6.96 9.86
C ASP A 202 10.18 -7.88 9.60
N LEU A 203 10.14 -9.08 10.19
CA LEU A 203 11.14 -10.13 10.04
C LEU A 203 11.29 -10.69 8.61
N GLY A 204 10.47 -10.26 7.65
CA GLY A 204 10.62 -10.64 6.24
C GLY A 204 11.97 -10.23 5.67
N LEU A 205 12.58 -9.17 6.22
CA LEU A 205 13.94 -8.73 5.90
C LEU A 205 14.88 -9.11 7.04
N LYS A 206 15.53 -10.27 6.93
CA LYS A 206 16.40 -10.86 7.96
C LYS A 206 17.89 -10.61 7.74
N SER A 207 18.30 -10.25 6.53
CA SER A 207 19.70 -10.12 6.15
C SER A 207 20.40 -9.00 6.92
N ARG A 208 21.39 -9.39 7.74
CA ARG A 208 22.24 -8.44 8.48
C ARG A 208 23.02 -7.54 7.52
N LYS A 209 23.43 -8.10 6.37
CA LYS A 209 24.11 -7.33 5.32
C LYS A 209 23.21 -6.23 4.75
N THR A 210 21.91 -6.51 4.56
CA THR A 210 20.97 -5.50 4.10
C THR A 210 20.76 -4.40 5.14
N LEU A 211 20.66 -4.75 6.44
CA LEU A 211 20.58 -3.77 7.52
C LEU A 211 21.82 -2.86 7.57
N LYS A 212 23.02 -3.44 7.36
CA LYS A 212 24.28 -2.69 7.26
C LYS A 212 24.22 -1.70 6.09
N VAL A 213 23.81 -2.14 4.90
CA VAL A 213 23.67 -1.28 3.73
C VAL A 213 22.69 -0.12 4.01
N PHE A 214 21.58 -0.38 4.69
CA PHE A 214 20.63 0.68 5.04
C PHE A 214 21.25 1.73 5.96
N ASP A 215 22.03 1.30 6.94
CA ASP A 215 22.73 2.22 7.83
C ASP A 215 23.81 3.02 7.09
N GLU A 216 24.61 2.39 6.25
CA GLU A 216 25.63 3.03 5.42
C GLU A 216 25.02 4.04 4.42
N GLU A 217 23.81 3.78 3.94
CA GLU A 217 23.04 4.70 3.09
C GLU A 217 22.33 5.80 3.89
N GLY A 218 22.50 5.86 5.22
CA GLY A 218 21.86 6.85 6.10
C GLY A 218 20.36 6.65 6.27
N ARG A 219 19.84 5.44 6.04
CA ARG A 219 18.43 5.10 6.20
C ARG A 219 18.15 4.67 7.63
N ASN A 220 17.39 5.46 8.35
CA ASN A 220 16.95 5.13 9.71
C ASN A 220 15.90 4.02 9.67
N PHE A 221 16.08 2.97 10.48
CA PHE A 221 15.14 1.87 10.53
C PHE A 221 14.87 1.34 11.95
N ILE A 222 13.70 0.73 12.12
CA ILE A 222 13.37 -0.14 13.25
C ILE A 222 12.75 -1.42 12.69
N THR A 223 13.28 -2.56 13.12
CA THR A 223 12.72 -3.88 12.81
C THR A 223 12.69 -4.76 14.03
N LYS A 224 11.96 -5.87 13.97
CA LYS A 224 11.95 -6.89 15.02
C LYS A 224 13.07 -7.89 14.78
N GLY A 225 13.79 -8.27 15.82
CA GLY A 225 14.67 -9.44 15.84
C GLY A 225 13.87 -10.74 15.97
N GLY A 226 14.39 -11.83 15.44
CA GLY A 226 13.81 -13.16 15.66
C GLY A 226 14.00 -13.65 17.11
N ASP A 227 13.20 -14.63 17.53
CA ASP A 227 13.26 -15.20 18.89
C ASP A 227 14.63 -15.85 19.18
N ASN A 228 15.36 -16.28 18.14
CA ASN A 228 16.72 -16.85 18.21
C ASN A 228 17.79 -15.85 17.74
N LEU A 229 17.61 -14.55 17.99
CA LEU A 229 18.59 -13.55 17.64
C LEU A 229 19.91 -13.78 18.37
N ARG A 230 21.01 -14.00 17.63
CA ARG A 230 22.37 -14.11 18.18
C ARG A 230 23.09 -12.79 18.00
N TYR A 231 23.64 -12.30 19.11
CA TYR A 231 24.40 -11.05 19.15
C TYR A 231 25.50 -11.10 20.19
N GLU A 232 26.52 -10.27 20.03
CA GLU A 232 27.52 -9.96 21.02
C GLU A 232 27.24 -8.58 21.60
N HIS A 233 27.14 -8.50 22.93
CA HIS A 233 26.95 -7.24 23.63
C HIS A 233 28.24 -6.44 23.64
N ILE A 234 28.23 -5.20 23.18
CA ILE A 234 29.39 -4.31 23.19
C ILE A 234 29.35 -3.42 24.44
N ILE A 235 28.27 -2.62 24.55
CA ILE A 235 28.07 -1.67 25.64
C ILE A 235 26.61 -1.38 25.89
N THR A 236 26.25 -1.11 27.13
CA THR A 236 24.92 -0.62 27.49
C THR A 236 24.77 0.82 26.98
N HIS A 237 23.75 1.06 26.17
CA HIS A 237 23.46 2.39 25.63
C HIS A 237 22.71 3.26 26.65
N ARG A 238 21.67 2.69 27.29
CA ARG A 238 20.88 3.37 28.33
C ARG A 238 20.51 2.42 29.45
N GLN A 239 20.52 2.94 30.68
CA GLN A 239 20.07 2.20 31.87
C GLN A 239 18.52 2.25 31.93
N ILE A 240 17.87 1.15 31.54
CA ILE A 240 16.41 1.04 31.45
C ILE A 240 15.84 -0.20 32.13
N LYS A 241 16.70 -1.04 32.69
CA LYS A 241 16.29 -2.34 33.29
C LYS A 241 15.17 -2.14 34.31
N GLY A 242 14.07 -2.88 34.13
CA GLY A 242 12.91 -2.87 35.01
C GLY A 242 11.91 -1.72 34.78
N ARG A 243 12.18 -0.79 33.84
CA ARG A 243 11.18 0.22 33.47
C ARG A 243 10.07 -0.42 32.66
N SER A 244 8.82 -0.06 32.95
CA SER A 244 7.64 -0.53 32.23
C SER A 244 6.95 0.61 31.50
N ALA A 245 6.49 0.34 30.28
CA ALA A 245 5.65 1.24 29.50
C ALA A 245 4.83 0.47 28.47
N ASP A 246 3.57 0.82 28.33
CA ASP A 246 2.66 0.28 27.31
C ASP A 246 2.55 -1.26 27.30
N GLY A 247 2.61 -1.90 28.51
CA GLY A 247 2.56 -3.36 28.70
C GLY A 247 3.85 -4.10 28.39
N LEU A 248 4.97 -3.37 28.30
CA LEU A 248 6.31 -3.92 28.10
C LEU A 248 7.21 -3.57 29.28
N LYS A 249 7.91 -4.57 29.83
CA LYS A 249 8.99 -4.42 30.78
C LYS A 249 10.32 -4.45 30.05
N PHE A 250 11.06 -3.35 30.07
CA PHE A 250 12.33 -3.24 29.38
C PHE A 250 13.45 -3.95 30.15
N ILE A 251 14.26 -4.72 29.44
CA ILE A 251 15.36 -5.53 29.99
C ILE A 251 16.69 -4.84 29.74
N GLN A 252 16.95 -4.46 28.49
CA GLN A 252 18.18 -3.79 28.11
C GLN A 252 18.03 -2.91 26.87
N ASP A 253 18.89 -1.91 26.76
CA ASP A 253 19.11 -1.04 25.61
C ASP A 253 20.62 -0.95 25.39
N CYS A 254 21.11 -1.60 24.36
CA CYS A 254 22.54 -1.80 24.18
C CYS A 254 22.99 -1.69 22.72
N LYS A 255 24.28 -1.47 22.55
CA LYS A 255 25.00 -1.57 21.29
C LYS A 255 25.48 -3.02 21.14
N VAL A 256 25.24 -3.61 19.99
CA VAL A 256 25.54 -5.02 19.73
C VAL A 256 26.18 -5.23 18.37
N HIS A 257 26.98 -6.28 18.24
CA HIS A 257 27.32 -6.90 16.98
C HIS A 257 26.41 -8.10 16.70
N LEU A 258 25.93 -8.23 15.48
CA LEU A 258 25.07 -9.35 15.08
C LEU A 258 25.88 -10.49 14.47
N TYR A 259 25.50 -11.74 14.78
CA TYR A 259 26.06 -12.90 14.08
C TYR A 259 25.48 -13.04 12.68
N VAL A 260 26.35 -13.21 11.69
CA VAL A 260 26.01 -13.58 10.31
C VAL A 260 26.25 -15.08 10.15
N ASP A 261 25.32 -15.78 9.52
CA ASP A 261 25.43 -17.21 9.23
C ASP A 261 25.68 -18.10 10.47
N GLY A 262 25.29 -17.61 11.66
CA GLY A 262 25.33 -18.34 12.93
C GLY A 262 26.69 -18.40 13.64
N HIS A 263 27.81 -18.10 12.96
CA HIS A 263 29.16 -18.25 13.52
C HIS A 263 30.06 -17.02 13.39
N ARG A 264 29.84 -16.21 12.37
CA ARG A 264 30.67 -15.04 12.08
C ARG A 264 30.04 -13.79 12.61
N ILE A 265 30.75 -13.02 13.40
CA ILE A 265 30.34 -11.70 13.89
C ILE A 265 30.52 -10.67 12.78
N MET A 266 29.52 -9.80 12.63
CA MET A 266 29.61 -8.62 11.80
C MET A 266 30.06 -7.44 12.68
N GLU A 267 31.21 -6.88 12.41
CA GLU A 267 31.78 -5.74 13.15
C GLU A 267 31.04 -4.41 12.94
N HIS A 268 29.85 -4.45 12.35
CA HIS A 268 28.98 -3.30 12.18
C HIS A 268 27.99 -3.26 13.36
N PRO A 269 28.00 -2.16 14.15
CA PRO A 269 27.19 -2.11 15.36
C PRO A 269 25.74 -1.73 15.07
N PHE A 270 24.81 -2.37 15.79
CA PHE A 270 23.40 -1.99 15.82
C PHE A 270 22.96 -1.73 17.25
N ARG A 271 21.85 -1.00 17.38
CA ARG A 271 21.14 -0.84 18.64
C ARG A 271 20.15 -1.98 18.81
N LEU A 272 20.16 -2.59 19.99
CA LEU A 272 19.21 -3.61 20.41
C LEU A 272 18.45 -3.11 21.64
N VAL A 273 17.14 -3.06 21.54
CA VAL A 273 16.24 -2.87 22.68
C VAL A 273 15.53 -4.18 22.94
N GLU A 274 15.70 -4.73 24.13
CA GLU A 274 15.02 -5.95 24.59
C GLU A 274 13.95 -5.59 25.61
N ALA A 275 12.75 -6.14 25.40
CA ALA A 275 11.63 -5.98 26.31
C ALA A 275 10.88 -7.31 26.47
N GLU A 276 10.16 -7.45 27.57
CA GLU A 276 9.29 -8.57 27.89
C GLU A 276 7.84 -8.08 27.93
N VAL A 277 6.94 -8.80 27.29
CA VAL A 277 5.49 -8.52 27.38
C VAL A 277 5.01 -8.91 28.77
N GLU A 278 4.49 -7.96 29.54
CA GLU A 278 4.09 -8.18 30.94
C GLU A 278 3.00 -9.24 31.10
N GLU A 279 2.09 -9.37 30.11
CA GLU A 279 0.98 -10.31 30.16
C GLU A 279 1.42 -11.79 30.07
N ASN A 280 2.43 -12.11 29.28
CA ASN A 280 2.77 -13.49 28.93
C ASN A 280 4.29 -13.83 28.99
N GLY A 281 5.12 -12.89 29.40
CA GLY A 281 6.56 -13.07 29.53
C GLY A 281 7.31 -13.21 28.21
N LYS A 282 6.65 -12.99 27.06
CA LYS A 282 7.29 -13.13 25.74
C LYS A 282 8.34 -12.05 25.53
N ARG A 283 9.55 -12.47 25.14
CA ARG A 283 10.62 -11.53 24.81
C ARG A 283 10.46 -10.96 23.41
N LEU A 284 10.74 -9.67 23.29
CA LEU A 284 10.75 -8.91 22.05
C LEU A 284 12.10 -8.25 21.87
N TYR A 285 12.65 -8.34 20.68
CA TYR A 285 13.92 -7.74 20.29
C TYR A 285 13.65 -6.72 19.19
N PHE A 286 14.00 -5.45 19.44
CA PHE A 286 13.92 -4.39 18.45
C PHE A 286 15.33 -4.01 18.01
N LEU A 287 15.60 -4.17 16.72
CA LEU A 287 16.86 -3.76 16.10
C LEU A 287 16.67 -2.42 15.39
N SER A 288 17.63 -1.53 15.56
CA SER A 288 17.60 -0.19 14.98
C SER A 288 19.03 0.34 14.77
N ASN A 289 19.15 1.36 13.93
CA ASN A 289 20.32 2.24 13.85
C ASN A 289 20.03 3.65 14.42
N VAL A 290 18.84 3.87 15.00
CA VAL A 290 18.44 5.16 15.58
C VAL A 290 18.82 5.21 17.06
N TRP A 291 19.73 6.14 17.42
CA TRP A 291 20.28 6.24 18.75
C TRP A 291 19.58 7.29 19.64
N GLU A 292 18.94 8.28 19.05
CA GLU A 292 18.35 9.45 19.72
C GLU A 292 17.02 9.13 20.43
N LEU A 293 16.23 8.22 19.86
CA LEU A 293 14.93 7.82 20.42
C LEU A 293 15.11 7.10 21.75
N SER A 294 14.15 7.24 22.66
CA SER A 294 14.11 6.39 23.87
C SER A 294 13.79 4.94 23.50
N ALA A 295 14.14 3.97 24.35
CA ALA A 295 13.76 2.57 24.16
C ALA A 295 12.25 2.38 24.09
N MET A 296 11.50 3.15 24.88
CA MET A 296 10.03 3.18 24.87
C MET A 296 9.49 3.71 23.53
N ASP A 297 10.14 4.74 22.97
CA ASP A 297 9.73 5.27 21.66
C ASP A 297 10.06 4.28 20.53
N ILE A 298 11.19 3.59 20.57
CA ILE A 298 11.52 2.50 19.63
C ILE A 298 10.39 1.45 19.62
N ALA A 299 10.00 0.95 20.78
CA ALA A 299 8.93 -0.05 20.88
C ALA A 299 7.57 0.50 20.44
N ARG A 300 7.24 1.76 20.84
CA ARG A 300 6.00 2.44 20.46
C ARG A 300 5.91 2.67 18.97
N VAL A 301 6.99 3.14 18.36
CA VAL A 301 7.07 3.38 16.92
C VAL A 301 6.96 2.07 16.15
N TYR A 302 7.62 1.00 16.57
CA TYR A 302 7.49 -0.30 15.92
C TYR A 302 6.04 -0.81 15.93
N ARG A 303 5.25 -0.50 16.95
CA ARG A 303 3.82 -0.87 17.02
C ARG A 303 3.00 -0.28 15.87
N TYR A 304 3.41 0.86 15.30
CA TYR A 304 2.77 1.43 14.10
C TYR A 304 2.87 0.53 12.86
N ARG A 305 3.75 -0.48 12.87
CA ARG A 305 3.81 -1.49 11.80
C ARG A 305 2.45 -2.17 11.57
N TRP A 306 1.66 -2.32 12.64
CA TRP A 306 0.32 -2.92 12.55
C TRP A 306 -0.62 -2.18 11.59
N ASP A 307 -0.43 -0.90 11.38
CA ASP A 307 -1.28 -0.10 10.49
C ASP A 307 -1.24 -0.60 9.05
N ILE A 308 -0.08 -1.11 8.58
CA ILE A 308 0.02 -1.63 7.21
C ILE A 308 -0.70 -2.98 7.05
N GLU A 309 -0.75 -3.81 8.09
CA GLU A 309 -1.56 -5.04 8.08
C GLU A 309 -3.06 -4.72 8.00
N VAL A 310 -3.51 -3.73 8.78
CA VAL A 310 -4.88 -3.22 8.71
C VAL A 310 -5.19 -2.66 7.32
N PHE A 311 -4.25 -1.92 6.74
CA PHE A 311 -4.37 -1.39 5.39
C PHE A 311 -4.47 -2.51 4.34
N PHE A 312 -3.62 -3.53 4.39
CA PHE A 312 -3.72 -4.67 3.47
C PHE A 312 -5.03 -5.43 3.61
N ARG A 313 -5.51 -5.62 4.83
CA ARG A 313 -6.82 -6.22 5.08
C ARG A 313 -7.92 -5.42 4.38
N PHE A 314 -7.90 -4.11 4.54
CA PHE A 314 -8.86 -3.20 3.92
C PHE A 314 -8.85 -3.29 2.39
N ILE A 315 -7.70 -3.11 1.72
CA ILE A 315 -7.66 -3.14 0.24
C ILE A 315 -8.00 -4.51 -0.33
N LYS A 316 -7.65 -5.59 0.37
CA LYS A 316 -8.01 -6.96 -0.03
C LYS A 316 -9.50 -7.27 0.12
N GLN A 317 -10.14 -6.78 1.17
CA GLN A 317 -11.54 -7.07 1.47
C GLN A 317 -12.50 -6.13 0.73
N GLU A 318 -12.18 -4.83 0.71
CA GLU A 318 -13.12 -3.80 0.24
C GLU A 318 -12.81 -3.29 -1.18
N LEU A 319 -11.56 -3.41 -1.67
CA LEU A 319 -11.14 -2.88 -2.97
C LEU A 319 -10.73 -3.94 -3.99
N ASN A 320 -11.14 -5.18 -3.76
CA ASN A 320 -10.98 -6.29 -4.72
C ASN A 320 -9.55 -6.66 -5.12
N VAL A 321 -8.54 -6.28 -4.33
CA VAL A 321 -7.14 -6.59 -4.65
C VAL A 321 -6.84 -8.10 -4.63
N LYS A 322 -7.70 -8.92 -4.01
CA LYS A 322 -7.61 -10.39 -4.04
C LYS A 322 -7.91 -11.00 -5.41
N HIS A 323 -8.67 -10.30 -6.26
CA HIS A 323 -9.14 -10.80 -7.54
C HIS A 323 -8.63 -9.91 -8.67
N LEU A 324 -7.54 -10.35 -9.29
CA LEU A 324 -6.96 -9.63 -10.41
C LEU A 324 -7.81 -9.86 -11.66
N ILE A 325 -8.25 -8.76 -12.29
CA ILE A 325 -9.18 -8.78 -13.42
C ILE A 325 -8.49 -8.94 -14.76
N ASN A 326 -7.18 -8.73 -14.80
CA ASN A 326 -6.37 -8.84 -15.99
C ASN A 326 -5.23 -9.85 -15.80
N ARG A 327 -4.66 -10.33 -16.92
CA ARG A 327 -3.61 -11.33 -16.97
C ARG A 327 -2.28 -10.76 -17.44
N SER A 328 -2.22 -9.50 -17.84
CA SER A 328 -0.98 -8.82 -18.19
C SER A 328 -0.42 -8.10 -16.97
N GLU A 329 0.89 -7.94 -16.92
CA GLU A 329 1.55 -7.15 -15.89
C GLU A 329 1.00 -5.71 -15.84
N ASN A 330 0.83 -5.08 -17.01
CA ASN A 330 0.23 -3.75 -17.12
C ASN A 330 -1.16 -3.69 -16.49
N GLY A 331 -2.05 -4.61 -16.84
CA GLY A 331 -3.43 -4.61 -16.33
C GLY A 331 -3.49 -4.85 -14.82
N ILE A 332 -2.57 -5.64 -14.27
CA ILE A 332 -2.44 -5.86 -12.82
C ILE A 332 -1.93 -4.58 -12.14
N GLN A 333 -0.90 -3.94 -12.67
CA GLN A 333 -0.39 -2.67 -12.13
C GLN A 333 -1.44 -1.57 -12.15
N ILE A 334 -2.19 -1.44 -13.24
CA ILE A 334 -3.31 -0.50 -13.37
C ILE A 334 -4.35 -0.73 -12.26
N GLN A 335 -4.75 -1.98 -12.03
CA GLN A 335 -5.69 -2.30 -10.96
C GLN A 335 -5.12 -1.95 -9.59
N LEU A 336 -3.86 -2.29 -9.30
CA LEU A 336 -3.22 -2.01 -8.03
C LEU A 336 -3.11 -0.50 -7.77
N TYR A 337 -2.60 0.29 -8.73
CA TYR A 337 -2.53 1.75 -8.60
C TYR A 337 -3.92 2.37 -8.36
N THR A 338 -4.91 1.96 -9.15
CA THR A 338 -6.28 2.47 -8.97
C THR A 338 -6.86 2.09 -7.61
N SER A 339 -6.59 0.88 -7.12
CA SER A 339 -7.02 0.46 -5.79
C SER A 339 -6.38 1.31 -4.69
N LEU A 340 -5.09 1.64 -4.82
CA LEU A 340 -4.40 2.50 -3.86
C LEU A 340 -4.91 3.94 -3.92
N ILE A 341 -5.18 4.49 -5.10
CA ILE A 341 -5.80 5.82 -5.24
C ILE A 341 -7.19 5.82 -4.59
N THR A 342 -8.00 4.78 -4.83
CA THR A 342 -9.31 4.64 -4.18
C THR A 342 -9.17 4.56 -2.65
N ALA A 343 -8.15 3.84 -2.16
CA ALA A 343 -7.84 3.77 -0.74
C ALA A 343 -7.44 5.15 -0.16
N ILE A 344 -6.70 5.98 -0.90
CA ILE A 344 -6.40 7.36 -0.52
C ILE A 344 -7.68 8.15 -0.34
N LEU A 345 -8.58 8.15 -1.34
CA LEU A 345 -9.84 8.90 -1.29
C LEU A 345 -10.71 8.48 -0.10
N LEU A 346 -10.86 7.17 0.11
CA LEU A 346 -11.62 6.63 1.24
C LEU A 346 -10.97 6.94 2.59
N THR A 347 -9.63 6.96 2.67
CA THR A 347 -8.91 7.33 3.90
C THR A 347 -9.14 8.80 4.23
N VAL A 348 -9.05 9.69 3.25
CA VAL A 348 -9.31 11.11 3.43
C VAL A 348 -10.74 11.35 3.90
N PHE A 349 -11.72 10.72 3.26
CA PHE A 349 -13.13 10.78 3.66
C PHE A 349 -13.32 10.27 5.08
N LYS A 350 -12.82 9.06 5.37
CA LYS A 350 -12.90 8.44 6.69
C LYS A 350 -12.37 9.33 7.82
N VAL A 351 -11.20 9.95 7.59
CA VAL A 351 -10.56 10.82 8.59
C VAL A 351 -11.33 12.11 8.81
N ASN A 352 -11.78 12.75 7.72
CA ASN A 352 -12.51 14.02 7.78
C ASN A 352 -13.87 13.88 8.44
N ASP A 353 -14.57 12.78 8.20
CA ASP A 353 -15.88 12.49 8.80
C ASP A 353 -15.79 11.66 10.09
N LYS A 354 -14.57 11.43 10.61
CA LYS A 354 -14.32 10.69 11.84
C LYS A 354 -14.96 9.29 11.87
N ILE A 355 -15.03 8.64 10.70
CA ILE A 355 -15.59 7.28 10.58
C ILE A 355 -14.56 6.27 11.09
N LYS A 356 -14.97 5.35 11.97
CA LYS A 356 -14.05 4.36 12.56
C LYS A 356 -13.67 3.23 11.58
N SER A 357 -14.61 2.73 10.79
CA SER A 357 -14.46 1.56 9.93
C SER A 357 -14.28 1.94 8.46
N PHE A 358 -13.37 1.31 7.74
CA PHE A 358 -13.23 1.46 6.29
C PHE A 358 -14.44 0.92 5.52
N LYS A 359 -15.07 -0.15 5.99
CA LYS A 359 -16.30 -0.68 5.40
C LYS A 359 -17.42 0.36 5.44
N ILE A 360 -17.64 0.98 6.61
CA ILE A 360 -18.65 2.04 6.75
C ILE A 360 -18.28 3.27 5.92
N ALA A 361 -16.99 3.62 5.86
CA ALA A 361 -16.54 4.73 5.01
C ALA A 361 -16.84 4.47 3.53
N LYS A 362 -16.61 3.25 3.04
CA LYS A 362 -16.93 2.87 1.65
C LYS A 362 -18.43 2.97 1.37
N LEU A 363 -19.28 2.42 2.25
CA LEU A 363 -20.73 2.48 2.09
C LEU A 363 -21.25 3.92 2.04
N LYS A 364 -20.85 4.77 2.99
CA LYS A 364 -21.23 6.18 3.01
C LYS A 364 -20.71 6.95 1.80
N PHE A 365 -19.48 6.67 1.38
CA PHE A 365 -18.90 7.28 0.19
C PHE A 365 -19.69 6.93 -1.06
N GLU A 366 -20.13 5.69 -1.20
CA GLU A 366 -20.97 5.21 -2.30
C GLU A 366 -22.34 5.88 -2.27
N GLU A 367 -23.00 5.93 -1.10
CA GLU A 367 -24.31 6.61 -0.93
C GLU A 367 -24.24 8.09 -1.33
N GLU A 368 -23.24 8.83 -0.84
CA GLU A 368 -23.08 10.24 -1.20
C GLU A 368 -22.77 10.42 -2.69
N LEU A 369 -21.98 9.53 -3.28
CA LEU A 369 -21.70 9.53 -4.71
C LEU A 369 -23.01 9.38 -5.53
N LEU A 370 -23.90 8.48 -5.12
CA LEU A 370 -25.20 8.28 -5.76
C LEU A 370 -26.10 9.50 -5.63
N LEU A 371 -26.16 10.10 -4.44
CA LEU A 371 -26.96 11.31 -4.18
C LEU A 371 -26.52 12.50 -5.05
N LEU A 372 -25.20 12.63 -5.29
CA LEU A 372 -24.68 13.65 -6.20
C LEU A 372 -25.21 13.49 -7.63
N PHE A 373 -25.30 12.25 -8.13
CA PHE A 373 -25.83 11.99 -9.46
C PHE A 373 -27.32 12.25 -9.55
N MET A 374 -28.09 11.85 -8.54
CA MET A 374 -29.52 12.10 -8.50
C MET A 374 -29.83 13.60 -8.50
N LYS A 375 -29.08 14.42 -7.79
CA LYS A 375 -29.22 15.88 -7.74
C LYS A 375 -28.89 16.55 -9.08
N ASN A 376 -27.86 16.08 -9.78
CA ASN A 376 -27.41 16.67 -11.03
C ASN A 376 -28.26 16.24 -12.23
N HIS A 377 -29.12 15.23 -12.10
CA HIS A 377 -29.98 14.69 -13.16
C HIS A 377 -31.47 14.71 -12.78
N ALA A 378 -31.82 15.37 -11.67
CA ALA A 378 -33.24 15.63 -11.40
C ALA A 378 -33.82 16.48 -12.54
N PRO A 379 -34.94 16.07 -13.14
CA PRO A 379 -35.59 16.89 -14.15
C PRO A 379 -35.91 18.25 -13.54
N SER A 380 -35.48 19.32 -14.22
CA SER A 380 -35.91 20.68 -13.89
C SER A 380 -37.43 20.65 -13.73
N LYS A 381 -37.92 21.08 -12.55
CA LYS A 381 -39.39 21.19 -12.36
C LYS A 381 -39.98 21.94 -13.56
N PRO A 382 -41.04 21.42 -14.20
CA PRO A 382 -41.73 22.18 -15.20
C PRO A 382 -42.24 23.45 -14.52
N THR A 383 -41.81 24.59 -15.04
CA THR A 383 -42.30 25.93 -14.71
C THR A 383 -43.78 26.06 -15.13
#